data_8ed596d36d3c21b952de8e177e35263a
#
_entry.id   8ed596d36d3c21b952de8e177e35263a
#
_cell.length_a   1.000
_cell.length_b   1.000
_cell.length_c   1.000
_cell.angle_alpha   90.00
_cell.angle_beta   90.00
_cell.angle_gamma   90.00
#
_symmetry.space_group_name_H-M   'P 1'
#
loop_
_entity.id
_entity.type
_entity.pdbx_description
1 polymer ?
#
loop_
_entity_poly.entity_id
_entity_poly.type
_entity_poly.pdbx_seq_one_letter_code
_entity_poly.pdbx_strand_id
1 'polypeptide(L)'
;MSEHYFEFRDVTRSFDDHVVLDRVSFYVDPGETAVILGRSGVGKSVTLKHILGFLSPDSGRVIVAGKDVTDWSEEEFSAIRQRVTMVFQSGALFDSLTVRENVAFPLESREPVRDAIPIRVQALLEMLEVADVADKLPSELSTGMKRSVAIARALAQDPEAILYDEPTTMVDPIMAGHIGDLILKLKQLFHSTSIVVTHDTHLARKLADRVIFLHEGRVRFFGPWSGFESSDDPTIKHFRLEDELIPALDIIE
;
A
#
# COMPACT_ATOMS: atom_id res chain seq x y z
N MET A 1 -5.31 20.50 14.83
CA MET A 1 -5.49 19.21 14.14
C MET A 1 -4.53 19.23 12.98
N SER A 2 -3.84 18.14 12.67
CA SER A 2 -2.97 18.07 11.48
C SER A 2 -3.81 18.23 10.23
N GLU A 3 -3.33 19.01 9.25
CA GLU A 3 -3.95 19.15 7.92
C GLU A 3 -3.70 17.90 7.07
N HIS A 4 -2.69 17.08 7.45
CA HIS A 4 -2.28 15.90 6.73
C HIS A 4 -3.10 14.67 7.13
N TYR A 5 -3.32 13.75 6.19
CA TYR A 5 -4.03 12.50 6.45
C TYR A 5 -3.14 11.50 7.20
N PHE A 6 -1.89 11.34 6.74
CA PHE A 6 -0.84 10.61 7.46
C PHE A 6 0.31 11.55 7.77
N GLU A 7 0.87 11.45 8.98
CA GLU A 7 2.04 12.22 9.37
C GLU A 7 2.91 11.43 10.35
N PHE A 8 4.18 11.36 10.06
CA PHE A 8 5.24 10.79 10.91
C PHE A 8 6.12 11.93 11.39
N ARG A 9 6.37 11.98 12.69
CA ARG A 9 7.23 12.98 13.33
C ARG A 9 8.32 12.30 14.12
N ASP A 10 9.54 12.28 13.58
CA ASP A 10 10.76 11.70 14.17
C ASP A 10 10.56 10.27 14.68
N VAL A 11 9.83 9.45 13.93
CA VAL A 11 9.52 8.08 14.29
C VAL A 11 10.77 7.21 14.24
N THR A 12 11.08 6.58 15.37
CA THR A 12 12.17 5.61 15.50
C THR A 12 11.59 4.26 15.89
N ARG A 13 12.09 3.19 15.25
CA ARG A 13 11.75 1.82 15.59
C ARG A 13 12.95 0.90 15.43
N SER A 14 13.23 0.14 16.48
CA SER A 14 14.27 -0.89 16.52
C SER A 14 13.66 -2.27 16.73
N PHE A 15 14.36 -3.28 16.26
CA PHE A 15 14.11 -4.68 16.60
C PHE A 15 15.42 -5.25 17.12
N ASP A 16 15.40 -5.72 18.35
CA ASP A 16 16.61 -6.06 19.11
C ASP A 16 17.63 -4.88 19.06
N ASP A 17 18.85 -5.12 18.62
CA ASP A 17 19.89 -4.10 18.50
C ASP A 17 19.92 -3.37 17.13
N HIS A 18 18.96 -3.67 16.23
CA HIS A 18 18.92 -3.09 14.89
C HIS A 18 17.87 -2.01 14.74
N VAL A 19 18.32 -0.77 14.47
CA VAL A 19 17.44 0.37 14.17
C VAL A 19 16.93 0.25 12.74
N VAL A 20 15.62 0.07 12.57
CA VAL A 20 14.97 -0.08 11.26
C VAL A 20 14.39 1.24 10.76
N LEU A 21 13.84 2.07 11.64
CA LEU A 21 13.45 3.45 11.34
C LEU A 21 14.21 4.37 12.30
N ASP A 22 14.88 5.38 11.78
CA ASP A 22 15.67 6.36 12.53
C ASP A 22 15.16 7.76 12.25
N ARG A 23 14.35 8.30 13.15
CA ARG A 23 13.75 9.65 13.10
C ARG A 23 13.09 9.94 11.75
N VAL A 24 12.27 9.00 11.28
CA VAL A 24 11.53 9.13 10.03
C VAL A 24 10.45 10.19 10.19
N SER A 25 10.48 11.20 9.32
CA SER A 25 9.48 12.27 9.26
C SER A 25 9.02 12.49 7.84
N PHE A 26 7.71 12.46 7.61
CA PHE A 26 7.03 12.77 6.35
C PHE A 26 5.54 13.00 6.60
N TYR A 27 4.84 13.49 5.59
CA TYR A 27 3.38 13.60 5.61
C TYR A 27 2.76 13.23 4.25
N VAL A 28 1.47 12.93 4.27
CA VAL A 28 0.64 12.66 3.08
C VAL A 28 -0.67 13.41 3.24
N ASP A 29 -1.01 14.21 2.24
CA ASP A 29 -2.22 15.02 2.25
C ASP A 29 -3.47 14.20 1.86
N PRO A 30 -4.69 14.61 2.25
CA PRO A 30 -5.91 13.93 1.81
C PRO A 30 -6.00 13.88 0.28
N GLY A 31 -6.31 12.69 -0.27
CA GLY A 31 -6.41 12.46 -1.72
C GLY A 31 -5.07 12.31 -2.45
N GLU A 32 -3.94 12.46 -1.73
CA GLU A 32 -2.59 12.29 -2.29
C GLU A 32 -2.19 10.81 -2.33
N THR A 33 -1.46 10.41 -3.36
CA THR A 33 -0.74 9.14 -3.41
C THR A 33 0.74 9.37 -3.14
N ALA A 34 1.19 8.96 -1.97
CA ALA A 34 2.61 8.94 -1.65
C ALA A 34 3.21 7.55 -1.95
N VAL A 35 4.38 7.52 -2.57
CA VAL A 35 5.11 6.28 -2.80
C VAL A 35 6.36 6.24 -1.93
N ILE A 36 6.45 5.23 -1.07
CA ILE A 36 7.64 4.96 -0.27
C ILE A 36 8.56 4.03 -1.07
N LEU A 37 9.65 4.60 -1.58
CA LEU A 37 10.69 3.90 -2.32
C LEU A 37 11.85 3.50 -1.41
N GLY A 38 12.53 2.41 -1.76
CA GLY A 38 13.76 1.96 -1.11
C GLY A 38 14.00 0.47 -1.32
N ARG A 39 15.23 0.02 -1.03
CA ARG A 39 15.61 -1.41 -1.12
C ARG A 39 14.83 -2.27 -0.13
N SER A 40 14.85 -3.59 -0.34
CA SER A 40 14.28 -4.54 0.61
C SER A 40 14.94 -4.39 1.99
N GLY A 41 14.15 -4.48 3.06
CA GLY A 41 14.64 -4.43 4.44
C GLY A 41 14.86 -3.02 5.02
N VAL A 42 14.69 -1.94 4.26
CA VAL A 42 14.95 -0.56 4.75
C VAL A 42 13.85 0.02 5.66
N GLY A 43 12.80 -0.76 5.97
CA GLY A 43 11.72 -0.32 6.88
C GLY A 43 10.41 0.09 6.20
N LYS A 44 10.26 -0.08 4.87
CA LYS A 44 9.04 0.33 4.13
C LYS A 44 7.75 -0.28 4.72
N SER A 45 7.65 -1.61 4.80
CA SER A 45 6.47 -2.28 5.37
C SER A 45 6.31 -2.03 6.87
N VAL A 46 7.41 -1.75 7.59
CA VAL A 46 7.39 -1.35 9.00
C VAL A 46 6.65 -0.02 9.15
N THR A 47 6.85 0.92 8.22
CA THR A 47 6.12 2.20 8.20
C THR A 47 4.61 1.97 8.08
N LEU A 48 4.14 1.10 7.16
CA LEU A 48 2.72 0.80 7.02
C LEU A 48 2.13 0.15 8.29
N LYS A 49 2.90 -0.70 8.96
CA LYS A 49 2.45 -1.37 10.19
C LYS A 49 2.21 -0.39 11.34
N HIS A 50 2.94 0.73 11.42
CA HIS A 50 2.69 1.79 12.40
C HIS A 50 1.36 2.51 12.15
N ILE A 51 1.00 2.76 10.88
CA ILE A 51 -0.28 3.41 10.52
C ILE A 51 -1.48 2.59 11.00
N LEU A 52 -1.39 1.26 10.93
CA LEU A 52 -2.46 0.35 11.33
C LEU A 52 -2.36 -0.15 12.77
N GLY A 53 -1.36 0.31 13.53
CA GLY A 53 -1.16 -0.08 14.93
C GLY A 53 -0.69 -1.52 15.11
N PHE A 54 -0.16 -2.17 14.08
CA PHE A 54 0.49 -3.49 14.24
C PHE A 54 1.86 -3.38 14.89
N LEU A 55 2.42 -2.17 14.91
CA LEU A 55 3.66 -1.81 15.60
C LEU A 55 3.51 -0.42 16.22
N SER A 56 4.01 -0.25 17.43
CA SER A 56 4.18 1.06 18.07
C SER A 56 5.62 1.56 17.86
N PRO A 57 5.85 2.86 17.68
CA PRO A 57 7.20 3.40 17.60
C PRO A 57 7.90 3.37 18.97
N ASP A 58 9.24 3.29 18.97
CA ASP A 58 10.03 3.42 20.21
C ASP A 58 10.09 4.90 20.65
N SER A 59 10.04 5.83 19.67
CA SER A 59 9.92 7.27 19.91
C SER A 59 9.35 7.97 18.67
N GLY A 60 8.97 9.23 18.83
CA GLY A 60 8.31 10.02 17.78
C GLY A 60 6.80 9.90 17.84
N ARG A 61 6.11 10.34 16.79
CA ARG A 61 4.64 10.34 16.72
C ARG A 61 4.13 9.90 15.37
N VAL A 62 3.00 9.17 15.38
CA VAL A 62 2.25 8.75 14.20
C VAL A 62 0.86 9.37 14.26
N ILE A 63 0.51 10.17 13.26
CA ILE A 63 -0.79 10.80 13.13
C ILE A 63 -1.53 10.16 11.95
N VAL A 64 -2.79 9.76 12.15
CA VAL A 64 -3.65 9.18 11.12
C VAL A 64 -5.00 9.88 11.15
N ALA A 65 -5.44 10.39 10.01
CA ALA A 65 -6.70 11.13 9.87
C ALA A 65 -6.85 12.25 10.92
N GLY A 66 -5.76 13.01 11.16
CA GLY A 66 -5.70 14.11 12.11
C GLY A 66 -5.64 13.74 13.58
N LYS A 67 -5.52 12.43 13.91
CA LYS A 67 -5.43 11.92 15.29
C LYS A 67 -4.04 11.36 15.55
N ASP A 68 -3.44 11.75 16.70
CA ASP A 68 -2.22 11.09 17.20
C ASP A 68 -2.58 9.70 17.72
N VAL A 69 -2.09 8.67 17.01
CA VAL A 69 -2.39 7.26 17.29
C VAL A 69 -1.21 6.53 17.96
N THR A 70 -0.17 7.26 18.34
CA THR A 70 1.12 6.72 18.80
C THR A 70 0.97 5.70 19.92
N ASP A 71 0.15 6.04 20.92
CA ASP A 71 -0.03 5.25 22.15
C ASP A 71 -1.42 4.57 22.21
N TRP A 72 -2.11 4.45 21.06
CA TRP A 72 -3.44 3.86 21.03
C TRP A 72 -3.41 2.36 21.33
N SER A 73 -4.46 1.91 22.01
CA SER A 73 -4.75 0.50 22.25
C SER A 73 -5.27 -0.19 21.00
N GLU A 74 -5.27 -1.52 21.00
CA GLU A 74 -5.82 -2.35 19.92
C GLU A 74 -7.31 -2.03 19.65
N GLU A 75 -8.09 -1.73 20.69
CA GLU A 75 -9.50 -1.36 20.57
C GLU A 75 -9.68 -0.02 19.85
N GLU A 76 -8.87 0.98 20.16
CA GLU A 76 -8.90 2.30 19.51
C GLU A 76 -8.50 2.21 18.04
N PHE A 77 -7.52 1.36 17.69
CA PHE A 77 -7.11 1.11 16.30
C PHE A 77 -8.21 0.47 15.45
N SER A 78 -9.20 -0.19 16.04
CA SER A 78 -10.35 -0.73 15.31
C SER A 78 -11.05 0.36 14.48
N ALA A 79 -11.18 1.57 15.00
CA ALA A 79 -11.78 2.70 14.29
C ALA A 79 -10.93 3.17 13.08
N ILE A 80 -9.60 3.10 13.19
CA ILE A 80 -8.70 3.42 12.06
C ILE A 80 -8.80 2.34 10.97
N ARG A 81 -8.80 1.06 11.34
CA ARG A 81 -8.86 -0.07 10.40
C ARG A 81 -10.18 -0.18 9.63
N GLN A 82 -11.20 0.53 10.08
CA GLN A 82 -12.45 0.70 9.31
C GLN A 82 -12.33 1.75 8.20
N ARG A 83 -11.39 2.69 8.31
CA ARG A 83 -11.18 3.82 7.40
C ARG A 83 -9.95 3.64 6.52
N VAL A 84 -8.96 2.90 7.01
CA VAL A 84 -7.68 2.64 6.33
C VAL A 84 -7.53 1.14 6.13
N THR A 85 -7.46 0.71 4.87
CA THR A 85 -7.28 -0.70 4.51
C THR A 85 -5.90 -0.96 3.95
N MET A 86 -5.46 -2.22 4.00
CA MET A 86 -4.16 -2.63 3.49
C MET A 86 -4.26 -3.79 2.50
N VAL A 87 -3.59 -3.63 1.38
CA VAL A 87 -3.33 -4.69 0.40
C VAL A 87 -1.93 -5.23 0.68
N PHE A 88 -1.86 -6.43 1.23
CA PHE A 88 -0.61 -7.08 1.61
C PHE A 88 0.12 -7.67 0.39
N GLN A 89 1.44 -7.79 0.50
CA GLN A 89 2.30 -8.39 -0.52
C GLN A 89 1.90 -9.82 -0.93
N SER A 90 1.35 -10.63 -0.05
CA SER A 90 0.82 -11.98 -0.36
C SER A 90 -0.63 -11.95 -0.87
N GLY A 91 -1.31 -10.80 -0.83
CA GLY A 91 -2.75 -10.67 -1.01
C GLY A 91 -3.54 -11.03 0.25
N ALA A 92 -3.01 -11.90 1.12
CA ALA A 92 -3.60 -12.34 2.39
C ALA A 92 -5.09 -12.75 2.26
N LEU A 93 -5.45 -13.46 1.18
CA LEU A 93 -6.79 -13.99 0.96
C LEU A 93 -7.05 -15.16 1.91
N PHE A 94 -8.31 -15.34 2.29
CA PHE A 94 -8.75 -16.53 3.02
C PHE A 94 -8.83 -17.72 2.06
N ASP A 95 -7.97 -18.69 2.22
CA ASP A 95 -7.84 -19.85 1.31
C ASP A 95 -9.08 -20.74 1.26
N SER A 96 -9.90 -20.73 2.33
CA SER A 96 -11.16 -21.49 2.44
C SER A 96 -12.37 -20.78 1.85
N LEU A 97 -12.24 -19.52 1.44
CA LEU A 97 -13.31 -18.71 0.87
C LEU A 97 -13.09 -18.53 -0.63
N THR A 98 -14.17 -18.55 -1.41
CA THR A 98 -14.14 -18.18 -2.82
C THR A 98 -13.73 -16.71 -3.01
N VAL A 99 -13.46 -16.31 -4.23
CA VAL A 99 -13.18 -14.91 -4.59
C VAL A 99 -14.33 -14.00 -4.14
N ARG A 100 -15.55 -14.36 -4.44
CA ARG A 100 -16.76 -13.64 -4.04
C ARG A 100 -16.87 -13.48 -2.53
N GLU A 101 -16.67 -14.56 -1.79
CA GLU A 101 -16.73 -14.57 -0.32
C GLU A 101 -15.59 -13.75 0.30
N ASN A 102 -14.38 -13.82 -0.27
CA ASN A 102 -13.26 -12.96 0.16
C ASN A 102 -13.61 -11.47 0.06
N VAL A 103 -14.24 -11.05 -1.04
CA VAL A 103 -14.63 -9.64 -1.25
C VAL A 103 -15.84 -9.26 -0.39
N ALA A 104 -16.76 -10.20 -0.14
CA ALA A 104 -17.94 -9.99 0.72
C ALA A 104 -17.57 -9.91 2.21
N PHE A 105 -16.55 -10.66 2.65
CA PHE A 105 -16.19 -10.85 4.05
C PHE A 105 -16.15 -9.56 4.89
N PRO A 106 -15.49 -8.47 4.46
CA PRO A 106 -15.47 -7.24 5.25
C PRO A 106 -16.81 -6.52 5.32
N LEU A 107 -17.78 -6.87 4.49
CA LEU A 107 -19.12 -6.27 4.48
C LEU A 107 -20.11 -7.00 5.41
N GLU A 108 -19.87 -8.28 5.70
CA GLU A 108 -20.78 -9.12 6.49
C GLU A 108 -20.93 -8.66 7.94
N SER A 109 -19.92 -7.97 8.47
CA SER A 109 -19.92 -7.41 9.84
C SER A 109 -20.58 -6.03 9.95
N ARG A 110 -21.00 -5.42 8.81
CA ARG A 110 -21.64 -4.10 8.78
C ARG A 110 -23.15 -4.27 8.58
N GLU A 111 -23.95 -4.05 9.64
CA GLU A 111 -25.40 -3.87 9.49
C GLU A 111 -25.69 -2.46 8.91
N PRO A 112 -26.73 -2.25 8.09
CA PRO A 112 -27.93 -3.03 7.83
C PRO A 112 -28.18 -3.42 6.36
N VAL A 113 -27.18 -3.52 5.50
CA VAL A 113 -27.42 -3.57 4.02
C VAL A 113 -27.05 -4.93 3.41
N ARG A 114 -27.52 -6.03 4.04
CA ARG A 114 -27.23 -7.40 3.53
C ARG A 114 -27.65 -7.60 2.07
N ASP A 115 -28.78 -7.01 1.65
CA ASP A 115 -29.30 -7.16 0.29
C ASP A 115 -28.47 -6.43 -0.77
N ALA A 116 -27.68 -5.41 -0.39
CA ALA A 116 -26.80 -4.68 -1.30
C ALA A 116 -25.41 -5.33 -1.46
N ILE A 117 -25.01 -6.24 -0.54
CA ILE A 117 -23.70 -6.88 -0.57
C ILE A 117 -23.43 -7.59 -1.92
N PRO A 118 -24.32 -8.44 -2.45
CA PRO A 118 -24.06 -9.13 -3.72
C PRO A 118 -23.87 -8.17 -4.89
N ILE A 119 -24.62 -7.08 -4.95
CA ILE A 119 -24.53 -6.07 -6.02
C ILE A 119 -23.18 -5.36 -5.93
N ARG A 120 -22.77 -4.93 -4.74
CA ARG A 120 -21.48 -4.26 -4.52
C ARG A 120 -20.31 -5.18 -4.82
N VAL A 121 -20.35 -6.43 -4.37
CA VAL A 121 -19.32 -7.43 -4.63
C VAL A 121 -19.18 -7.66 -6.13
N GLN A 122 -20.30 -7.85 -6.84
CA GLN A 122 -20.29 -8.07 -8.28
C GLN A 122 -19.66 -6.87 -9.02
N ALA A 123 -20.04 -5.63 -8.67
CA ALA A 123 -19.48 -4.42 -9.27
C ALA A 123 -17.96 -4.29 -9.02
N LEU A 124 -17.48 -4.65 -7.84
CA LEU A 124 -16.04 -4.65 -7.53
C LEU A 124 -15.29 -5.71 -8.32
N LEU A 125 -15.85 -6.93 -8.45
CA LEU A 125 -15.23 -8.00 -9.22
C LEU A 125 -15.13 -7.65 -10.71
N GLU A 126 -16.15 -7.00 -11.27
CA GLU A 126 -16.13 -6.49 -12.65
C GLU A 126 -15.10 -5.38 -12.82
N MET A 127 -15.05 -4.40 -11.90
CA MET A 127 -14.11 -3.29 -11.92
C MET A 127 -12.64 -3.76 -11.88
N LEU A 128 -12.37 -4.83 -11.12
CA LEU A 128 -11.05 -5.43 -10.92
C LEU A 128 -10.77 -6.59 -11.89
N GLU A 129 -11.67 -6.84 -12.87
CA GLU A 129 -11.51 -7.81 -13.95
C GLU A 129 -11.31 -9.26 -13.46
N VAL A 130 -12.01 -9.62 -12.37
CA VAL A 130 -11.98 -10.97 -11.76
C VAL A 130 -13.37 -11.57 -11.56
N ALA A 131 -14.39 -11.06 -12.27
CA ALA A 131 -15.76 -11.54 -12.15
C ALA A 131 -15.94 -12.98 -12.68
N ASP A 132 -15.19 -13.37 -13.69
CA ASP A 132 -15.20 -14.70 -14.31
C ASP A 132 -14.63 -15.80 -13.40
N VAL A 133 -13.91 -15.44 -12.35
CA VAL A 133 -13.35 -16.35 -11.35
C VAL A 133 -14.00 -16.20 -9.96
N ALA A 134 -15.19 -15.56 -9.88
CA ALA A 134 -15.86 -15.23 -8.64
C ALA A 134 -16.10 -16.43 -7.69
N ASP A 135 -16.35 -17.60 -8.25
CA ASP A 135 -16.67 -18.80 -7.50
C ASP A 135 -15.47 -19.76 -7.31
N LYS A 136 -14.26 -19.34 -7.75
CA LYS A 136 -13.01 -20.07 -7.53
C LYS A 136 -12.39 -19.78 -6.17
N LEU A 137 -11.57 -20.74 -5.70
CA LEU A 137 -10.75 -20.57 -4.52
C LEU A 137 -9.43 -19.84 -4.86
N PRO A 138 -8.77 -19.16 -3.92
CA PRO A 138 -7.48 -18.52 -4.15
C PRO A 138 -6.40 -19.44 -4.71
N SER A 139 -6.40 -20.72 -4.37
CA SER A 139 -5.45 -21.72 -4.89
C SER A 139 -5.54 -21.92 -6.41
N GLU A 140 -6.67 -21.59 -7.03
CA GLU A 140 -6.94 -21.73 -8.47
C GLU A 140 -6.60 -20.46 -9.28
N LEU A 141 -6.12 -19.40 -8.60
CA LEU A 141 -5.84 -18.10 -9.20
C LEU A 141 -4.34 -17.89 -9.48
N SER A 142 -4.03 -17.16 -10.54
CA SER A 142 -2.71 -16.60 -10.74
C SER A 142 -2.34 -15.58 -9.65
N THR A 143 -1.05 -15.27 -9.50
CA THR A 143 -0.59 -14.26 -8.54
C THR A 143 -1.22 -12.89 -8.81
N GLY A 144 -1.32 -12.48 -10.08
CA GLY A 144 -1.97 -11.22 -10.48
C GLY A 144 -3.46 -11.18 -10.11
N MET A 145 -4.21 -12.27 -10.41
CA MET A 145 -5.63 -12.36 -10.01
C MET A 145 -5.80 -12.27 -8.49
N LYS A 146 -4.93 -12.91 -7.70
CA LYS A 146 -4.94 -12.78 -6.23
C LYS A 146 -4.76 -11.33 -5.78
N ARG A 147 -3.91 -10.55 -6.49
CA ARG A 147 -3.75 -9.12 -6.21
C ARG A 147 -5.03 -8.34 -6.50
N SER A 148 -5.63 -8.55 -7.68
CA SER A 148 -6.90 -7.90 -8.03
C SER A 148 -7.99 -8.20 -7.00
N VAL A 149 -8.11 -9.46 -6.57
CA VAL A 149 -9.09 -9.87 -5.52
C VAL A 149 -8.77 -9.19 -4.17
N ALA A 150 -7.50 -9.11 -3.78
CA ALA A 150 -7.10 -8.43 -2.54
C ALA A 150 -7.42 -6.93 -2.58
N ILE A 151 -7.24 -6.28 -3.73
CA ILE A 151 -7.64 -4.89 -3.95
C ILE A 151 -9.18 -4.76 -3.89
N ALA A 152 -9.93 -5.66 -4.54
CA ALA A 152 -11.40 -5.66 -4.49
C ALA A 152 -11.91 -5.78 -3.04
N ARG A 153 -11.32 -6.68 -2.25
CA ARG A 153 -11.65 -6.84 -0.82
C ARG A 153 -11.33 -5.58 -0.02
N ALA A 154 -10.20 -4.92 -0.28
CA ALA A 154 -9.84 -3.68 0.40
C ALA A 154 -10.83 -2.54 0.08
N LEU A 155 -11.28 -2.43 -1.18
CA LEU A 155 -12.26 -1.44 -1.62
C LEU A 155 -13.68 -1.71 -1.12
N ALA A 156 -14.00 -2.95 -0.75
CA ALA A 156 -15.35 -3.32 -0.31
C ALA A 156 -15.82 -2.47 0.87
N GLN A 157 -14.92 -2.08 1.76
CA GLN A 157 -15.23 -1.29 2.95
C GLN A 157 -15.41 0.21 2.70
N ASP A 158 -15.22 0.70 1.46
CA ASP A 158 -15.25 2.13 1.15
C ASP A 158 -14.22 2.93 1.96
N PRO A 159 -12.94 2.56 1.90
CA PRO A 159 -11.93 3.13 2.75
C PRO A 159 -11.61 4.57 2.34
N GLU A 160 -11.28 5.43 3.31
CA GLU A 160 -10.76 6.77 3.07
C GLU A 160 -9.31 6.74 2.58
N ALA A 161 -8.56 5.70 3.00
CA ALA A 161 -7.19 5.52 2.56
C ALA A 161 -6.84 4.04 2.34
N ILE A 162 -5.93 3.79 1.38
CA ILE A 162 -5.46 2.45 1.02
C ILE A 162 -3.95 2.40 1.11
N LEU A 163 -3.45 1.40 1.82
CA LEU A 163 -2.02 1.09 1.93
C LEU A 163 -1.70 -0.11 1.03
N TYR A 164 -0.77 0.03 0.11
CA TYR A 164 -0.31 -1.04 -0.77
C TYR A 164 1.11 -1.45 -0.38
N ASP A 165 1.30 -2.70 0.03
CA ASP A 165 2.62 -3.25 0.37
C ASP A 165 3.13 -4.11 -0.77
N GLU A 166 4.09 -3.60 -1.53
CA GLU A 166 4.75 -4.27 -2.67
C GLU A 166 3.73 -4.91 -3.65
N PRO A 167 2.80 -4.13 -4.25
CA PRO A 167 1.67 -4.69 -4.99
C PRO A 167 2.06 -5.42 -6.28
N THR A 168 3.23 -5.13 -6.86
CA THR A 168 3.74 -5.72 -8.11
C THR A 168 4.84 -6.76 -7.90
N THR A 169 5.30 -6.97 -6.68
CA THR A 169 6.37 -7.94 -6.37
C THR A 169 5.92 -9.39 -6.63
N MET A 170 6.79 -10.19 -7.23
CA MET A 170 6.54 -11.59 -7.63
C MET A 170 5.41 -11.76 -8.66
N VAL A 171 5.18 -10.74 -9.47
CA VAL A 171 4.23 -10.76 -10.58
C VAL A 171 5.03 -10.54 -11.86
N ASP A 172 4.63 -11.19 -12.95
CA ASP A 172 5.28 -10.97 -14.25
C ASP A 172 5.14 -9.51 -14.70
N PRO A 173 6.07 -8.99 -15.54
CA PRO A 173 6.11 -7.57 -15.92
C PRO A 173 4.82 -7.05 -16.57
N ILE A 174 4.14 -7.88 -17.37
CA ILE A 174 2.89 -7.49 -18.06
C ILE A 174 1.79 -7.30 -17.01
N MET A 175 1.65 -8.25 -16.12
CA MET A 175 0.66 -8.20 -15.03
C MET A 175 0.99 -7.10 -14.01
N ALA A 176 2.28 -6.86 -13.73
CA ALA A 176 2.71 -5.74 -12.89
C ALA A 176 2.27 -4.39 -13.48
N GLY A 177 2.45 -4.21 -14.81
CA GLY A 177 1.92 -3.07 -15.54
C GLY A 177 0.41 -2.91 -15.39
N HIS A 178 -0.33 -4.01 -15.55
CA HIS A 178 -1.80 -4.05 -15.39
C HIS A 178 -2.25 -3.68 -13.97
N ILE A 179 -1.60 -4.21 -12.93
CA ILE A 179 -1.88 -3.85 -11.53
C ILE A 179 -1.62 -2.34 -11.31
N GLY A 180 -0.54 -1.79 -11.86
CA GLY A 180 -0.25 -0.37 -11.82
C GLY A 180 -1.34 0.49 -12.49
N ASP A 181 -1.84 0.07 -13.68
CA ASP A 181 -2.97 0.73 -14.37
C ASP A 181 -4.24 0.69 -13.52
N LEU A 182 -4.50 -0.43 -12.89
CA LEU A 182 -5.64 -0.63 -12.03
C LEU A 182 -5.59 0.31 -10.82
N ILE A 183 -4.46 0.37 -10.11
CA ILE A 183 -4.29 1.29 -8.97
C ILE A 183 -4.44 2.75 -9.42
N LEU A 184 -3.88 3.13 -10.57
CA LEU A 184 -4.04 4.47 -11.14
C LEU A 184 -5.50 4.79 -11.45
N LYS A 185 -6.24 3.86 -12.06
CA LYS A 185 -7.68 3.99 -12.32
C LYS A 185 -8.47 4.19 -11.02
N LEU A 186 -8.17 3.41 -9.98
CA LEU A 186 -8.81 3.53 -8.67
C LEU A 186 -8.50 4.88 -8.01
N LYS A 187 -7.25 5.35 -8.07
CA LYS A 187 -6.86 6.69 -7.62
C LYS A 187 -7.72 7.77 -8.26
N GLN A 188 -7.91 7.71 -9.58
CA GLN A 188 -8.70 8.68 -10.34
C GLN A 188 -10.20 8.62 -10.04
N LEU A 189 -10.75 7.43 -9.77
CA LEU A 189 -12.17 7.24 -9.52
C LEU A 189 -12.58 7.61 -8.09
N PHE A 190 -11.78 7.23 -7.11
CA PHE A 190 -12.15 7.35 -5.69
C PHE A 190 -11.51 8.53 -4.98
N HIS A 191 -10.47 9.13 -5.58
CA HIS A 191 -9.68 10.21 -4.94
C HIS A 191 -9.25 9.88 -3.51
N SER A 192 -9.09 8.58 -3.20
CA SER A 192 -8.69 8.11 -1.87
C SER A 192 -7.22 8.43 -1.61
N THR A 193 -6.89 8.70 -0.36
CA THR A 193 -5.50 8.83 0.07
C THR A 193 -4.80 7.48 -0.05
N SER A 194 -3.56 7.44 -0.55
CA SER A 194 -2.85 6.17 -0.70
C SER A 194 -1.38 6.28 -0.30
N ILE A 195 -0.87 5.21 0.30
CA ILE A 195 0.57 4.98 0.41
C ILE A 195 0.90 3.68 -0.31
N VAL A 196 1.80 3.74 -1.27
CA VAL A 196 2.32 2.58 -2.01
C VAL A 196 3.77 2.35 -1.60
N VAL A 197 4.04 1.21 -1.00
CA VAL A 197 5.42 0.79 -0.70
C VAL A 197 5.90 -0.09 -1.85
N THR A 198 7.03 0.26 -2.43
CA THR A 198 7.63 -0.52 -3.52
C THR A 198 9.13 -0.24 -3.67
N HIS A 199 9.83 -1.08 -4.40
CA HIS A 199 11.17 -0.82 -4.94
C HIS A 199 11.13 -0.50 -6.45
N ASP A 200 9.99 -0.65 -7.10
CA ASP A 200 9.75 -0.45 -8.53
C ASP A 200 9.59 1.05 -8.84
N THR A 201 10.59 1.63 -9.54
CA THR A 201 10.57 3.05 -9.94
C THR A 201 9.56 3.33 -11.05
N HIS A 202 9.23 2.34 -11.89
CA HIS A 202 8.21 2.50 -12.94
C HIS A 202 6.82 2.66 -12.33
N LEU A 203 6.49 1.81 -11.35
CA LEU A 203 5.25 1.95 -10.59
C LEU A 203 5.19 3.28 -9.84
N ALA A 204 6.30 3.68 -9.19
CA ALA A 204 6.39 4.94 -8.48
C ALA A 204 6.17 6.14 -9.40
N ARG A 205 6.83 6.17 -10.57
CA ARG A 205 6.64 7.22 -11.59
C ARG A 205 5.20 7.34 -12.05
N LYS A 206 4.49 6.22 -12.15
CA LYS A 206 3.10 6.15 -12.61
C LYS A 206 2.10 6.68 -11.58
N LEU A 207 2.35 6.42 -10.29
CA LEU A 207 1.37 6.64 -9.24
C LEU A 207 1.65 7.86 -8.35
N ALA A 208 2.93 8.22 -8.15
CA ALA A 208 3.32 9.14 -7.09
C ALA A 208 2.96 10.60 -7.40
N ASP A 209 2.16 11.21 -6.52
CA ASP A 209 2.14 12.66 -6.37
C ASP A 209 3.37 13.09 -5.55
N ARG A 210 3.78 12.26 -4.58
CA ARG A 210 4.93 12.46 -3.70
C ARG A 210 5.74 11.18 -3.51
N VAL A 211 7.04 11.32 -3.50
CA VAL A 211 8.01 10.26 -3.22
C VAL A 211 8.61 10.46 -1.84
N ILE A 212 8.68 9.38 -1.07
CA ILE A 212 9.40 9.25 0.20
C ILE A 212 10.48 8.21 -0.05
N PHE A 213 11.73 8.62 -0.22
CA PHE A 213 12.82 7.66 -0.43
C PHE A 213 13.47 7.31 0.90
N LEU A 214 13.31 6.06 1.32
CA LEU A 214 13.93 5.49 2.51
C LEU A 214 15.28 4.84 2.17
N HIS A 215 16.32 5.23 2.89
CA HIS A 215 17.63 4.64 2.81
C HIS A 215 18.23 4.54 4.22
N GLU A 216 18.70 3.35 4.59
CA GLU A 216 19.28 3.07 5.92
C GLU A 216 18.39 3.57 7.07
N GLY A 217 17.07 3.28 6.98
CA GLY A 217 16.10 3.64 8.00
C GLY A 217 15.74 5.13 8.07
N ARG A 218 16.23 5.97 7.18
CA ARG A 218 16.01 7.43 7.15
C ARG A 218 15.33 7.89 5.88
N VAL A 219 14.57 8.98 5.95
CA VAL A 219 14.07 9.67 4.77
C VAL A 219 15.22 10.45 4.13
N ARG A 220 15.67 9.98 2.96
CA ARG A 220 16.74 10.62 2.18
C ARG A 220 16.20 11.65 1.19
N PHE A 221 14.96 11.44 0.72
CA PHE A 221 14.27 12.38 -0.16
C PHE A 221 12.78 12.41 0.20
N PHE A 222 12.20 13.58 0.14
CA PHE A 222 10.77 13.83 0.31
C PHE A 222 10.33 14.94 -0.64
N GLY A 223 9.49 14.62 -1.63
CA GLY A 223 9.06 15.60 -2.64
C GLY A 223 8.38 14.96 -3.85
N PRO A 224 8.08 15.76 -4.90
CA PRO A 224 7.43 15.25 -6.11
C PRO A 224 8.37 14.34 -6.91
N TRP A 225 7.78 13.48 -7.77
CA TRP A 225 8.55 12.57 -8.63
C TRP A 225 9.63 13.30 -9.45
N SER A 226 9.30 14.45 -10.02
CA SER A 226 10.25 15.25 -10.83
C SER A 226 11.53 15.63 -10.07
N GLY A 227 11.40 15.94 -8.78
CA GLY A 227 12.54 16.23 -7.93
C GLY A 227 13.38 14.99 -7.61
N PHE A 228 12.72 13.82 -7.42
CA PHE A 228 13.40 12.54 -7.24
C PHE A 228 14.15 12.12 -8.52
N GLU A 229 13.49 12.23 -9.67
CA GLU A 229 14.06 11.89 -10.97
C GLU A 229 15.27 12.75 -11.35
N SER A 230 15.23 14.05 -11.05
CA SER A 230 16.32 14.99 -11.32
C SER A 230 17.37 15.10 -10.22
N SER A 231 17.25 14.31 -9.15
CA SER A 231 18.15 14.39 -7.99
C SER A 231 19.59 14.04 -8.36
N ASP A 232 20.52 14.88 -7.89
CA ASP A 232 21.97 14.65 -8.01
C ASP A 232 22.56 13.82 -6.86
N ASP A 233 21.74 13.44 -5.87
CA ASP A 233 22.17 12.57 -4.76
C ASP A 233 22.69 11.23 -5.30
N PRO A 234 23.94 10.84 -4.98
CA PRO A 234 24.54 9.60 -5.49
C PRO A 234 23.76 8.35 -5.12
N THR A 235 23.12 8.33 -3.94
CA THR A 235 22.34 7.20 -3.45
C THR A 235 21.06 7.02 -4.28
N ILE A 236 20.40 8.14 -4.60
CA ILE A 236 19.20 8.14 -5.44
C ILE A 236 19.53 7.72 -6.87
N LYS A 237 20.61 8.28 -7.44
CA LYS A 237 21.09 7.89 -8.78
C LYS A 237 21.40 6.40 -8.86
N HIS A 238 22.10 5.88 -7.87
CA HIS A 238 22.43 4.45 -7.83
C HIS A 238 21.18 3.57 -7.73
N PHE A 239 20.23 3.92 -6.86
CA PHE A 239 18.96 3.20 -6.72
C PHE A 239 18.18 3.15 -8.05
N ARG A 240 18.08 4.27 -8.77
CA ARG A 240 17.39 4.35 -10.05
C ARG A 240 18.08 3.52 -11.14
N LEU A 241 19.40 3.56 -11.22
CA LEU A 241 20.17 2.79 -12.19
C LEU A 241 20.06 1.28 -11.96
N GLU A 242 20.01 0.82 -10.74
CA GLU A 242 19.81 -0.60 -10.41
C GLU A 242 18.46 -1.11 -10.93
N ASP A 243 17.41 -0.33 -10.74
CA ASP A 243 16.06 -0.70 -11.17
C ASP A 243 15.92 -0.68 -12.71
N GLU A 244 16.61 0.23 -13.41
CA GLU A 244 16.66 0.27 -14.89
C GLU A 244 17.44 -0.89 -15.50
N LEU A 245 18.40 -1.49 -14.78
CA LEU A 245 19.25 -2.57 -15.29
C LEU A 245 18.60 -3.96 -15.13
N ILE A 246 17.71 -4.16 -14.18
CA ILE A 246 17.04 -5.45 -13.93
C ILE A 246 16.26 -5.95 -15.15
N PRO A 247 15.46 -5.14 -15.87
CA PRO A 247 14.74 -5.59 -17.06
C PRO A 247 15.64 -5.94 -18.25
N ALA A 248 16.86 -5.39 -18.30
CA ALA A 248 17.81 -5.62 -19.41
C ALA A 248 18.53 -6.96 -19.32
N LEU A 249 18.63 -7.54 -18.13
CA LEU A 249 19.29 -8.84 -17.89
C LEU A 249 18.33 -10.03 -18.10
N ASP A 250 17.03 -9.85 -17.90
CA ASP A 250 16.01 -10.90 -18.10
C ASP A 250 15.67 -11.13 -19.59
N ILE A 251 16.22 -10.33 -20.52
CA ILE A 251 16.02 -10.48 -21.98
C ILE A 251 17.13 -11.33 -22.63
N ILE A 252 18.16 -11.73 -21.86
CA ILE A 252 19.37 -12.39 -22.41
C ILE A 252 19.44 -13.91 -22.03
N GLU A 253 18.41 -14.47 -21.41
CA GLU A 253 18.25 -15.93 -21.24
C GLU A 253 17.07 -16.44 -22.15
#